data_3148610975bedd510740ca8306039b00
#
_entry.id   3148610975bedd510740ca8306039b00
#
_cell.length_a   1.000
_cell.length_b   1.000
_cell.length_c   1.000
_cell.angle_alpha   90.00
_cell.angle_beta   90.00
_cell.angle_gamma   90.00
#
_symmetry.space_group_name_H-M   'P 1'
#
loop_
_entity.id
_entity.type
_entity.pdbx_description
1 polymer ?
#
loop_
_entity_poly.entity_id
_entity_poly.type
_entity_poly.pdbx_seq_one_letter_code
_entity_poly.pdbx_strand_id
1 'polypeptide(L)'
;MSALLPLFPLDVVLFPDMSLPLHIFEPRYKEMIGECLADKTPFGVVRAKKNSVAEIGCSAEIANVIKKHEDGKLDIVVEGRQRFQIRGVNHDRSFLKAEVSYFEDEPGANKPSDVTRAVKLHAEIVGLMGGEAFAPDVQEPQLSFQLAGALPLDLDFKQTLLGLRSESERMIGLVEYFEAILPNLRRAVKVRQKAGGNGHA
;
A
#
# COMPACT_ATOMS: atom_id res chain seq x y z
N MET A 1 -18.43 -20.25 -13.76
CA MET A 1 -17.04 -20.38 -13.29
C MET A 1 -16.64 -19.03 -12.78
N SER A 2 -16.17 -18.94 -11.54
CA SER A 2 -15.65 -17.68 -10.99
C SER A 2 -14.43 -17.27 -11.82
N ALA A 3 -14.37 -16.01 -12.29
CA ALA A 3 -13.24 -15.53 -13.05
C ALA A 3 -12.03 -15.46 -12.11
N LEU A 4 -10.89 -16.04 -12.51
CA LEU A 4 -9.65 -15.98 -11.76
C LEU A 4 -9.06 -14.56 -11.87
N LEU A 5 -8.69 -13.96 -10.74
CA LEU A 5 -8.04 -12.66 -10.69
C LEU A 5 -6.56 -12.77 -11.11
N PRO A 6 -6.10 -12.05 -12.16
CA PRO A 6 -4.68 -11.95 -12.46
C PRO A 6 -3.90 -11.36 -11.28
N LEU A 7 -2.72 -11.89 -10.98
CA LEU A 7 -1.91 -11.40 -9.86
C LEU A 7 -0.64 -10.73 -10.33
N PHE A 8 -0.34 -9.60 -9.74
CA PHE A 8 0.91 -8.88 -9.90
C PHE A 8 1.71 -8.89 -8.59
N PRO A 9 2.65 -9.82 -8.43
CA PRO A 9 3.55 -9.86 -7.29
C PRO A 9 4.55 -8.68 -7.34
N LEU A 10 4.56 -7.87 -6.30
CA LEU A 10 5.44 -6.71 -6.16
C LEU A 10 6.02 -6.67 -4.73
N ASP A 11 7.16 -6.02 -4.56
CA ASP A 11 7.72 -5.74 -3.22
C ASP A 11 7.10 -4.46 -2.63
N VAL A 12 5.76 -4.39 -2.64
CA VAL A 12 4.97 -3.31 -2.05
C VAL A 12 3.68 -3.87 -1.46
N VAL A 13 3.04 -3.10 -0.61
CA VAL A 13 1.68 -3.35 -0.12
C VAL A 13 0.79 -2.21 -0.60
N LEU A 14 -0.21 -2.54 -1.40
CA LEU A 14 -1.22 -1.60 -1.88
C LEU A 14 -2.42 -1.64 -0.92
N PHE A 15 -2.82 -0.47 -0.43
CA PHE A 15 -4.05 -0.30 0.33
C PHE A 15 -5.21 0.14 -0.56
N PRO A 16 -6.47 -0.09 -0.14
CA PRO A 16 -7.64 0.53 -0.77
C PRO A 16 -7.48 2.05 -0.92
N ASP A 17 -8.02 2.60 -1.99
CA ASP A 17 -8.05 4.03 -2.35
C ASP A 17 -6.67 4.71 -2.46
N MET A 18 -5.60 3.91 -2.48
CA MET A 18 -4.24 4.41 -2.68
C MET A 18 -3.80 4.23 -4.12
N SER A 19 -3.15 5.28 -4.65
CA SER A 19 -2.55 5.25 -5.98
C SER A 19 -1.17 4.62 -5.96
N LEU A 20 -0.88 3.83 -7.01
CA LEU A 20 0.43 3.21 -7.20
C LEU A 20 0.89 3.41 -8.65
N PRO A 21 1.98 4.17 -8.90
CA PRO A 21 2.60 4.24 -10.22
C PRO A 21 3.37 2.96 -10.51
N LEU A 22 3.22 2.42 -11.73
CA LEU A 22 3.86 1.19 -12.16
C LEU A 22 4.52 1.38 -13.52
N HIS A 23 5.75 0.85 -13.64
CA HIS A 23 6.46 0.72 -14.91
C HIS A 23 6.41 -0.75 -15.38
N ILE A 24 5.67 -1.01 -16.43
CA ILE A 24 5.42 -2.37 -16.94
C ILE A 24 6.38 -2.67 -18.08
N PHE A 25 7.37 -3.53 -17.83
CA PHE A 25 8.42 -3.86 -18.79
C PHE A 25 8.56 -5.37 -19.07
N GLU A 26 8.22 -6.23 -18.12
CA GLU A 26 8.30 -7.67 -18.29
C GLU A 26 7.23 -8.18 -19.28
N PRO A 27 7.56 -9.07 -20.24
CA PRO A 27 6.61 -9.56 -21.25
C PRO A 27 5.32 -10.13 -20.65
N ARG A 28 5.42 -10.91 -19.58
CA ARG A 28 4.26 -11.51 -18.90
C ARG A 28 3.30 -10.47 -18.32
N TYR A 29 3.82 -9.36 -17.80
CA TYR A 29 2.99 -8.30 -17.24
C TYR A 29 2.49 -7.32 -18.31
N LYS A 30 3.19 -7.17 -19.44
CA LYS A 30 2.63 -6.49 -20.61
C LYS A 30 1.40 -7.22 -21.14
N GLU A 31 1.45 -8.58 -21.22
CA GLU A 31 0.31 -9.41 -21.58
C GLU A 31 -0.84 -9.22 -20.60
N MET A 32 -0.60 -9.40 -19.31
CA MET A 32 -1.59 -9.25 -18.24
C MET A 32 -2.28 -7.88 -18.25
N ILE A 33 -1.49 -6.81 -18.26
CA ILE A 33 -2.00 -5.42 -18.24
C ILE A 33 -2.72 -5.10 -19.55
N GLY A 34 -2.25 -5.64 -20.69
CA GLY A 34 -2.92 -5.51 -21.97
C GLY A 34 -4.33 -6.12 -21.96
N GLU A 35 -4.50 -7.33 -21.40
CA GLU A 35 -5.81 -7.97 -21.18
C GLU A 35 -6.69 -7.13 -20.25
N CYS A 36 -6.15 -6.71 -19.08
CA CYS A 36 -6.91 -5.87 -18.12
C CYS A 36 -7.39 -4.55 -18.73
N LEU A 37 -6.57 -3.90 -19.58
CA LEU A 37 -6.96 -2.68 -20.28
C LEU A 37 -8.05 -2.92 -21.32
N ALA A 38 -7.95 -4.01 -22.08
CA ALA A 38 -8.93 -4.36 -23.13
C ALA A 38 -10.31 -4.69 -22.54
N ASP A 39 -10.30 -5.49 -21.48
CA ASP A 39 -11.52 -6.02 -20.86
C ASP A 39 -12.06 -5.13 -19.73
N LYS A 40 -11.33 -4.08 -19.36
CA LYS A 40 -11.63 -3.20 -18.21
C LYS A 40 -11.81 -3.98 -16.91
N THR A 41 -10.92 -4.94 -16.68
CA THR A 41 -10.96 -5.81 -15.51
C THR A 41 -9.85 -5.45 -14.52
N PRO A 42 -10.07 -5.63 -13.21
CA PRO A 42 -9.04 -5.43 -12.21
C PRO A 42 -8.01 -6.56 -12.23
N PHE A 43 -6.88 -6.31 -11.59
CA PHE A 43 -5.89 -7.32 -11.22
C PHE A 43 -5.55 -7.20 -9.73
N GLY A 44 -4.94 -8.21 -9.13
CA GLY A 44 -4.55 -8.21 -7.72
C GLY A 44 -3.09 -7.83 -7.55
N VAL A 45 -2.81 -6.82 -6.75
CA VAL A 45 -1.46 -6.55 -6.25
C VAL A 45 -1.26 -7.35 -4.97
N VAL A 46 -0.21 -8.17 -4.95
CA VAL A 46 0.17 -9.01 -3.81
C VAL A 46 1.65 -8.82 -3.49
N ARG A 47 1.98 -8.80 -2.21
CA ARG A 47 3.38 -8.69 -1.81
C ARG A 47 4.14 -9.95 -2.21
N ALA A 48 5.22 -9.77 -2.96
CA ALA A 48 6.13 -10.86 -3.32
C ALA A 48 6.92 -11.33 -2.08
N LYS A 49 7.08 -12.63 -1.95
CA LYS A 49 7.95 -13.30 -0.99
C LYS A 49 8.96 -14.15 -1.74
N LYS A 50 10.03 -14.60 -1.08
CA LYS A 50 11.15 -15.30 -1.72
C LYS A 50 10.71 -16.43 -2.67
N ASN A 51 9.73 -17.24 -2.29
CA ASN A 51 9.23 -18.39 -3.09
C ASN A 51 7.70 -18.45 -3.15
N SER A 52 7.00 -17.39 -2.81
CA SER A 52 5.55 -17.34 -2.73
C SER A 52 5.04 -15.90 -2.84
N VAL A 53 3.76 -15.72 -2.65
CA VAL A 53 3.13 -14.40 -2.48
C VAL A 53 2.42 -14.34 -1.13
N ALA A 54 2.12 -13.13 -0.67
CA ALA A 54 1.28 -12.97 0.52
C ALA A 54 -0.15 -13.46 0.20
N GLU A 55 -0.80 -14.05 1.19
CA GLU A 55 -2.16 -14.58 1.04
C GLU A 55 -3.21 -13.49 0.89
N ILE A 56 -2.92 -12.29 1.43
CA ILE A 56 -3.81 -11.14 1.36
C ILE A 56 -3.20 -10.10 0.44
N GLY A 57 -4.03 -9.58 -0.48
CA GLY A 57 -3.69 -8.52 -1.41
C GLY A 57 -4.81 -7.50 -1.55
N CYS A 58 -4.60 -6.55 -2.44
CA CYS A 58 -5.58 -5.55 -2.83
C CYS A 58 -5.78 -5.60 -4.34
N SER A 59 -7.04 -5.63 -4.80
CA SER A 59 -7.33 -5.48 -6.22
C SER A 59 -7.03 -4.05 -6.65
N ALA A 60 -6.60 -3.92 -7.89
CA ALA A 60 -6.20 -2.65 -8.48
C ALA A 60 -6.90 -2.45 -9.81
N GLU A 61 -7.37 -1.25 -10.06
CA GLU A 61 -7.87 -0.79 -11.36
C GLU A 61 -6.89 0.18 -12.00
N ILE A 62 -6.77 0.13 -13.32
CA ILE A 62 -5.91 1.05 -14.05
C ILE A 62 -6.64 2.39 -14.17
N ALA A 63 -6.21 3.37 -13.37
CA ALA A 63 -6.79 4.71 -13.36
C ALA A 63 -6.32 5.54 -14.55
N ASN A 64 -5.04 5.40 -14.94
CA ASN A 64 -4.47 6.15 -16.05
C ASN A 64 -3.30 5.42 -16.71
N VAL A 65 -3.19 5.59 -18.04
CA VAL A 65 -2.00 5.21 -18.82
C VAL A 65 -1.23 6.49 -19.11
N ILE A 66 -0.12 6.71 -18.39
CA ILE A 66 0.69 7.92 -18.52
C ILE A 66 1.45 7.90 -19.83
N LYS A 67 2.06 6.76 -20.16
CA LYS A 67 2.88 6.62 -21.36
C LYS A 67 2.87 5.20 -21.92
N LYS A 68 2.77 5.11 -23.25
CA LYS A 68 3.06 3.89 -24.02
C LYS A 68 4.37 4.11 -24.74
N HIS A 69 5.33 3.23 -24.49
CA HIS A 69 6.64 3.27 -25.14
C HIS A 69 6.63 2.47 -26.43
N GLU A 70 7.52 2.80 -27.39
CA GLU A 70 7.63 2.11 -28.69
C GLU A 70 7.99 0.61 -28.54
N ASP A 71 8.73 0.24 -27.50
CA ASP A 71 9.10 -1.14 -27.17
C ASP A 71 7.96 -1.90 -26.40
N GLY A 72 6.80 -1.30 -26.32
CA GLY A 72 5.61 -1.86 -25.68
C GLY A 72 5.61 -1.81 -24.16
N LYS A 73 6.55 -1.10 -23.53
CA LYS A 73 6.48 -0.79 -22.10
C LYS A 73 5.36 0.20 -21.82
N LEU A 74 4.84 0.18 -20.59
CA LEU A 74 3.75 1.06 -20.15
C LEU A 74 4.11 1.70 -18.82
N ASP A 75 3.87 3.01 -18.72
CA ASP A 75 3.80 3.71 -17.44
C ASP A 75 2.33 3.94 -17.12
N ILE A 76 1.86 3.37 -16.02
CA ILE A 76 0.47 3.44 -15.60
C ILE A 76 0.36 3.90 -14.15
N VAL A 77 -0.80 4.44 -13.80
CA VAL A 77 -1.22 4.61 -12.41
C VAL A 77 -2.41 3.71 -12.15
N VAL A 78 -2.33 2.96 -11.08
CA VAL A 78 -3.43 2.11 -10.61
C VAL A 78 -3.95 2.62 -9.28
N GLU A 79 -5.21 2.32 -8.98
CA GLU A 79 -5.83 2.59 -7.69
C GLU A 79 -6.23 1.29 -7.01
N GLY A 80 -5.87 1.15 -5.74
CA GLY A 80 -6.33 0.06 -4.90
C GLY A 80 -7.84 0.11 -4.71
N ARG A 81 -8.49 -1.07 -4.72
CA ARG A 81 -9.94 -1.16 -4.54
C ARG A 81 -10.28 -2.03 -3.33
N GLN A 82 -10.45 -3.30 -3.52
CA GLN A 82 -10.93 -4.20 -2.49
C GLN A 82 -9.82 -5.15 -2.04
N ARG A 83 -9.77 -5.39 -0.76
CA ARG A 83 -8.89 -6.41 -0.18
C ARG A 83 -9.43 -7.80 -0.49
N PHE A 84 -8.53 -8.73 -0.71
CA PHE A 84 -8.89 -10.12 -0.96
C PHE A 84 -7.93 -11.08 -0.27
N GLN A 85 -8.42 -12.29 -0.04
CA GLN A 85 -7.64 -13.44 0.38
C GLN A 85 -7.56 -14.45 -0.75
N ILE A 86 -6.36 -14.93 -1.07
CA ILE A 86 -6.11 -15.99 -2.04
C ILE A 86 -6.64 -17.31 -1.47
N ARG A 87 -7.40 -18.04 -2.29
CA ARG A 87 -7.92 -19.37 -1.99
C ARG A 87 -7.18 -20.45 -2.75
N GLY A 88 -6.72 -20.16 -3.94
CA GLY A 88 -5.94 -21.07 -4.78
C GLY A 88 -5.21 -20.28 -5.85
N VAL A 89 -4.01 -20.74 -6.23
CA VAL A 89 -3.19 -20.11 -7.28
C VAL A 89 -3.17 -21.02 -8.50
N ASN A 90 -3.35 -20.43 -9.68
CA ASN A 90 -3.25 -21.07 -10.96
C ASN A 90 -2.00 -20.60 -11.70
N HIS A 91 -1.25 -21.54 -12.29
CA HIS A 91 0.03 -21.33 -12.97
C HIS A 91 -0.03 -21.62 -14.49
N ASP A 92 -1.22 -21.71 -15.08
CA ASP A 92 -1.42 -22.12 -16.48
C ASP A 92 -1.03 -21.04 -17.50
N ARG A 93 -0.70 -19.83 -17.05
CA ARG A 93 -0.34 -18.68 -17.88
C ARG A 93 1.09 -18.20 -17.57
N SER A 94 1.59 -17.28 -18.39
CA SER A 94 2.86 -16.59 -18.17
C SER A 94 2.89 -15.78 -16.87
N PHE A 95 1.73 -15.42 -16.33
CA PHE A 95 1.50 -14.71 -15.07
C PHE A 95 0.54 -15.51 -14.18
N LEU A 96 0.62 -15.27 -12.88
CA LEU A 96 -0.23 -15.93 -11.89
C LEU A 96 -1.68 -15.47 -12.01
N LYS A 97 -2.62 -16.39 -11.82
CA LYS A 97 -4.04 -16.11 -11.58
C LYS A 97 -4.45 -16.80 -10.29
N ALA A 98 -5.42 -16.23 -9.58
CA ALA A 98 -5.89 -16.81 -8.33
C ALA A 98 -7.41 -16.79 -8.21
N GLU A 99 -7.93 -17.80 -7.57
CA GLU A 99 -9.25 -17.76 -6.96
C GLU A 99 -9.14 -16.95 -5.67
N VAL A 100 -10.00 -15.94 -5.51
CA VAL A 100 -9.93 -15.02 -4.38
C VAL A 100 -11.28 -14.86 -3.70
N SER A 101 -11.26 -14.55 -2.41
CA SER A 101 -12.43 -14.10 -1.66
C SER A 101 -12.20 -12.66 -1.21
N TYR A 102 -13.03 -11.76 -1.70
CA TYR A 102 -13.04 -10.37 -1.21
C TYR A 102 -13.58 -10.29 0.20
N PHE A 103 -13.08 -9.35 0.96
CA PHE A 103 -13.57 -9.07 2.30
C PHE A 103 -13.52 -7.57 2.61
N GLU A 104 -14.38 -7.15 3.50
CA GLU A 104 -14.50 -5.78 3.98
C GLU A 104 -14.19 -5.71 5.49
N ASP A 105 -14.16 -4.50 6.03
CA ASP A 105 -14.02 -4.29 7.45
C ASP A 105 -15.26 -4.78 8.20
N GLU A 106 -15.01 -5.24 9.41
CA GLU A 106 -16.08 -5.50 10.37
C GLU A 106 -16.66 -4.18 10.89
N PRO A 107 -17.97 -4.11 11.10
CA PRO A 107 -18.58 -2.91 11.69
C PRO A 107 -17.93 -2.56 13.02
N GLY A 108 -17.51 -1.32 13.17
CA GLY A 108 -16.88 -0.84 14.40
C GLY A 108 -16.62 0.66 14.33
N ALA A 109 -16.36 1.26 15.46
CA ALA A 109 -15.99 2.67 15.54
C ALA A 109 -14.62 2.83 16.21
N ASN A 110 -13.83 3.75 15.69
CA ASN A 110 -12.58 4.17 16.31
C ASN A 110 -12.86 4.92 17.61
N LYS A 111 -11.99 4.75 18.61
CA LYS A 111 -11.98 5.64 19.76
C LYS A 111 -11.40 7.00 19.31
N PRO A 112 -12.09 8.12 19.57
CA PRO A 112 -11.63 9.45 19.19
C PRO A 112 -10.21 9.79 19.69
N SER A 113 -9.83 9.26 20.85
CA SER A 113 -8.48 9.41 21.42
C SER A 113 -7.41 8.79 20.55
N ASP A 114 -7.65 7.61 20.00
CA ASP A 114 -6.69 6.86 19.19
C ASP A 114 -6.53 7.52 17.82
N VAL A 115 -7.62 7.99 17.22
CA VAL A 115 -7.60 8.78 15.99
C VAL A 115 -6.78 10.05 16.18
N THR A 116 -7.09 10.84 17.21
CA THR A 116 -6.36 12.09 17.51
C THR A 116 -4.87 11.81 17.73
N ARG A 117 -4.55 10.73 18.44
CA ARG A 117 -3.17 10.34 18.73
C ARG A 117 -2.45 9.91 17.45
N ALA A 118 -3.04 9.06 16.63
CA ALA A 118 -2.46 8.59 15.36
C ALA A 118 -2.18 9.76 14.40
N VAL A 119 -3.15 10.65 14.20
CA VAL A 119 -2.99 11.82 13.32
C VAL A 119 -1.87 12.73 13.80
N LYS A 120 -1.79 12.99 15.12
CA LYS A 120 -0.72 13.81 15.71
C LYS A 120 0.66 13.20 15.51
N LEU A 121 0.81 11.89 15.77
CA LEU A 121 2.07 11.16 15.59
C LEU A 121 2.48 11.10 14.12
N HIS A 122 1.52 10.85 13.22
CA HIS A 122 1.74 10.88 11.78
C HIS A 122 2.27 12.25 11.32
N ALA A 123 1.63 13.34 11.71
CA ALA A 123 2.06 14.70 11.36
C ALA A 123 3.48 14.99 11.85
N GLU A 124 3.83 14.54 13.07
CA GLU A 124 5.19 14.68 13.60
C GLU A 124 6.21 13.89 12.78
N ILE A 125 5.89 12.63 12.41
CA ILE A 125 6.78 11.80 11.58
C ILE A 125 7.02 12.46 10.23
N VAL A 126 5.95 12.90 9.54
CA VAL A 126 6.05 13.60 8.24
C VAL A 126 6.94 14.85 8.37
N GLY A 127 6.73 15.68 9.40
CA GLY A 127 7.55 16.87 9.65
C GLY A 127 9.02 16.54 9.90
N LEU A 128 9.33 15.49 10.67
CA LEU A 128 10.70 15.02 10.89
C LEU A 128 11.37 14.49 9.60
N MET A 129 10.58 13.98 8.67
CA MET A 129 11.07 13.53 7.35
C MET A 129 11.22 14.69 6.35
N GLY A 130 10.84 15.91 6.71
CA GLY A 130 10.90 17.10 5.86
C GLY A 130 9.74 17.21 4.87
N GLY A 131 8.67 16.47 5.11
CA GLY A 131 7.42 16.54 4.33
C GLY A 131 6.44 17.54 4.92
N GLU A 132 5.42 17.86 4.14
CA GLU A 132 4.25 18.61 4.60
C GLU A 132 3.16 17.61 5.03
N ALA A 133 2.71 17.74 6.28
CA ALA A 133 1.61 16.91 6.78
C ALA A 133 0.30 17.33 6.09
N PHE A 134 -0.39 16.39 5.48
CA PHE A 134 -1.76 16.63 5.04
C PHE A 134 -2.71 16.59 6.23
N ALA A 135 -3.84 17.30 6.11
CA ALA A 135 -4.92 17.24 7.10
C ALA A 135 -5.90 16.13 6.67
N PRO A 136 -5.84 14.94 7.28
CA PRO A 136 -6.74 13.86 6.90
C PRO A 136 -8.15 14.15 7.35
N ASP A 137 -9.13 13.65 6.59
CA ASP A 137 -10.50 13.61 7.06
C ASP A 137 -10.63 12.52 8.16
N VAL A 138 -10.82 12.97 9.40
CA VAL A 138 -10.91 12.06 10.56
C VAL A 138 -12.20 11.23 10.57
N GLN A 139 -13.16 11.51 9.69
CA GLN A 139 -14.38 10.74 9.50
C GLN A 139 -14.22 9.64 8.44
N GLU A 140 -13.08 9.60 7.75
CA GLU A 140 -12.82 8.60 6.73
C GLU A 140 -12.85 7.18 7.31
N PRO A 141 -13.67 6.27 6.77
CA PRO A 141 -13.83 4.92 7.32
C PRO A 141 -12.53 4.10 7.38
N GLN A 142 -11.60 4.38 6.48
CA GLN A 142 -10.31 3.66 6.37
C GLN A 142 -9.12 4.60 6.54
N LEU A 143 -9.21 5.54 7.46
CA LEU A 143 -8.18 6.52 7.77
C LEU A 143 -6.82 5.87 8.07
N SER A 144 -6.81 4.70 8.71
CA SER A 144 -5.57 3.97 9.01
C SER A 144 -4.76 3.65 7.75
N PHE A 145 -5.40 3.32 6.63
CA PHE A 145 -4.71 3.06 5.37
C PHE A 145 -4.13 4.33 4.75
N GLN A 146 -4.82 5.46 4.86
CA GLN A 146 -4.28 6.75 4.40
C GLN A 146 -3.03 7.13 5.19
N LEU A 147 -3.07 7.02 6.51
CA LEU A 147 -1.93 7.32 7.38
C LEU A 147 -0.74 6.37 7.11
N ALA A 148 -1.01 5.07 6.94
CA ALA A 148 0.02 4.08 6.66
C ALA A 148 0.59 4.22 5.24
N GLY A 149 -0.26 4.53 4.26
CA GLY A 149 0.12 4.66 2.85
C GLY A 149 1.06 5.82 2.60
N ALA A 150 0.85 6.95 3.28
CA ALA A 150 1.65 8.17 3.14
C ALA A 150 3.10 8.04 3.67
N LEU A 151 3.41 6.99 4.43
CA LEU A 151 4.71 6.81 5.07
C LEU A 151 5.46 5.59 4.54
N PRO A 152 6.81 5.62 4.48
CA PRO A 152 7.66 4.48 4.13
C PRO A 152 7.82 3.53 5.34
N LEU A 153 6.70 2.97 5.82
CA LEU A 153 6.70 2.02 6.92
C LEU A 153 7.21 0.65 6.47
N ASP A 154 7.60 -0.17 7.43
CA ASP A 154 8.00 -1.54 7.20
C ASP A 154 6.91 -2.33 6.46
N LEU A 155 7.31 -3.14 5.46
CA LEU A 155 6.36 -3.86 4.60
C LEU A 155 5.64 -5.00 5.34
N ASP A 156 6.26 -5.63 6.35
CA ASP A 156 5.58 -6.65 7.15
C ASP A 156 4.49 -6.01 8.01
N PHE A 157 4.76 -4.82 8.55
CA PHE A 157 3.76 -4.05 9.27
C PHE A 157 2.62 -3.61 8.35
N LYS A 158 2.91 -3.06 7.16
CA LYS A 158 1.87 -2.72 6.16
C LYS A 158 1.05 -3.95 5.76
N GLN A 159 1.69 -5.10 5.59
CA GLN A 159 1.00 -6.35 5.26
C GLN A 159 0.09 -6.80 6.39
N THR A 160 0.51 -6.64 7.64
CA THR A 160 -0.32 -6.91 8.82
C THR A 160 -1.55 -6.01 8.83
N LEU A 161 -1.38 -4.69 8.64
CA LEU A 161 -2.50 -3.75 8.57
C LEU A 161 -3.49 -4.12 7.46
N LEU A 162 -3.00 -4.50 6.26
CA LEU A 162 -3.87 -4.89 5.15
C LEU A 162 -4.77 -6.08 5.51
N GLY A 163 -4.29 -6.99 6.37
CA GLY A 163 -5.03 -8.17 6.80
C GLY A 163 -6.04 -7.94 7.92
N LEU A 164 -5.86 -6.91 8.74
CA LEU A 164 -6.78 -6.60 9.84
C LEU A 164 -8.12 -6.10 9.32
N ARG A 165 -9.22 -6.62 9.87
CA ARG A 165 -10.59 -6.28 9.45
C ARG A 165 -11.24 -5.23 10.35
N SER A 166 -10.56 -4.81 11.40
CA SER A 166 -11.03 -3.78 12.33
C SER A 166 -10.21 -2.50 12.13
N GLU A 167 -10.88 -1.40 11.76
CA GLU A 167 -10.25 -0.08 11.66
C GLU A 167 -9.68 0.35 13.02
N SER A 168 -10.38 0.02 14.11
CA SER A 168 -9.91 0.33 15.47
C SER A 168 -8.62 -0.42 15.81
N GLU A 169 -8.49 -1.69 15.43
CA GLU A 169 -7.25 -2.45 15.65
C GLU A 169 -6.10 -1.90 14.81
N ARG A 170 -6.36 -1.52 13.55
CA ARG A 170 -5.35 -0.87 12.70
C ARG A 170 -4.90 0.45 13.28
N MET A 171 -5.83 1.26 13.81
CA MET A 171 -5.52 2.55 14.43
C MET A 171 -4.66 2.39 15.68
N ILE A 172 -4.97 1.42 16.55
CA ILE A 172 -4.15 1.08 17.73
C ILE A 172 -2.75 0.65 17.29
N GLY A 173 -2.66 -0.27 16.32
CA GLY A 173 -1.38 -0.73 15.80
C GLY A 173 -0.53 0.40 15.19
N LEU A 174 -1.16 1.38 14.52
CA LEU A 174 -0.47 2.56 14.02
C LEU A 174 0.08 3.44 15.15
N VAL A 175 -0.70 3.68 16.20
CA VAL A 175 -0.24 4.46 17.37
C VAL A 175 0.98 3.79 17.99
N GLU A 176 0.91 2.49 18.27
CA GLU A 176 2.00 1.73 18.85
C GLU A 176 3.26 1.76 17.97
N TYR A 177 3.10 1.55 16.66
CA TYR A 177 4.21 1.57 15.72
C TYR A 177 4.85 2.96 15.62
N PHE A 178 4.06 4.02 15.52
CA PHE A 178 4.55 5.39 15.45
C PHE A 178 5.30 5.79 16.73
N GLU A 179 4.77 5.42 17.89
CA GLU A 179 5.45 5.65 19.18
C GLU A 179 6.78 4.91 19.27
N ALA A 180 6.86 3.70 18.73
CA ALA A 180 8.09 2.91 18.73
C ALA A 180 9.19 3.49 17.82
N ILE A 181 8.82 4.03 16.64
CA ILE A 181 9.84 4.56 15.69
C ILE A 181 10.28 5.99 15.99
N LEU A 182 9.42 6.83 16.59
CA LEU A 182 9.66 8.24 16.80
C LEU A 182 10.96 8.58 17.57
N PRO A 183 11.34 7.87 18.66
CA PRO A 183 12.59 8.17 19.37
C PRO A 183 13.83 8.04 18.47
N ASN A 184 13.85 7.02 17.61
CA ASN A 184 14.96 6.79 16.69
C ASN A 184 14.98 7.85 15.59
N LEU A 185 13.83 8.20 15.04
CA LEU A 185 13.68 9.22 14.00
C LEU A 185 14.13 10.60 14.51
N ARG A 186 13.68 11.01 15.70
CA ARG A 186 14.11 12.25 16.34
C ARG A 186 15.62 12.29 16.56
N ARG A 187 16.22 11.15 16.95
CA ARG A 187 17.68 11.04 17.13
C ARG A 187 18.42 11.20 15.80
N ALA A 188 17.96 10.52 14.75
CA ALA A 188 18.56 10.61 13.41
C ALA A 188 18.54 12.04 12.86
N VAL A 189 17.42 12.75 13.01
CA VAL A 189 17.29 14.16 12.58
C VAL A 189 18.27 15.07 13.34
N LYS A 190 18.37 14.93 14.67
CA LYS A 190 19.32 15.71 15.51
C LYS A 190 20.78 15.48 15.08
N VAL A 191 21.16 14.25 14.75
CA VAL A 191 22.52 13.93 14.28
C VAL A 191 22.79 14.60 12.92
N ARG A 192 21.83 14.53 11.99
CA ARG A 192 21.94 15.17 10.66
C ARG A 192 22.08 16.68 10.77
N GLN A 193 21.32 17.34 11.63
CA GLN A 193 21.40 18.79 11.86
C GLN A 193 22.77 19.21 12.43
N LYS A 194 23.32 18.43 13.37
CA LYS A 194 24.66 18.70 13.92
C LYS A 194 25.78 18.52 12.90
N ALA A 195 25.66 17.50 12.02
CA ALA A 195 26.66 17.26 10.97
C ALA A 195 26.62 18.35 9.90
N GLY A 196 25.46 18.87 9.53
CA GLY A 196 25.31 19.96 8.56
C GLY A 196 25.70 21.35 9.10
N GLY A 197 25.66 21.56 10.42
CA GLY A 197 26.05 22.84 11.07
C GLY A 197 27.56 23.05 11.25
N ASN A 198 28.38 21.99 11.13
CA ASN A 198 29.84 22.07 11.31
C ASN A 198 30.62 22.33 9.99
N GLY A 199 29.95 22.68 8.90
CA GLY A 199 30.54 22.90 7.58
C GLY A 199 30.82 24.38 7.21
N HIS A 200 30.62 25.32 8.11
CA HIS A 200 30.96 26.75 7.92
C HIS A 200 31.75 27.25 9.09
N ALA A 201 33.05 26.98 9.06
CA ALA A 201 34.06 27.70 9.83
C ALA A 201 35.27 27.95 8.91
#